data_4cefcde1b49dd4d49dfd966c4f221007
#
_entry.id   4cefcde1b49dd4d49dfd966c4f221007
#
_cell.length_a   1.000
_cell.length_b   1.000
_cell.length_c   1.000
_cell.angle_alpha   90.00
_cell.angle_beta   90.00
_cell.angle_gamma   90.00
#
_symmetry.space_group_name_H-M   'P 1'
#
loop_
_entity.id
_entity.type
_entity.pdbx_description
1 polymer ?
#
loop_
_entity_poly.entity_id
_entity_poly.type
_entity_poly.pdbx_seq_one_letter_code
_entity_poly.pdbx_strand_id
1 'polypeptide(L)'
;MFEINDIVMYKFVVCKIKESFTRSETKEKYFSLRPIFDPSSEILIPMSNLSSNMRNLITPEKANELFDMFESLEIIDKPTKFIESEYRKAIVSTQPEDLLKVIKTTKCRIQEKPNLHLRRNEKDAQYLSRCEEYLYPEIAVSLGITIDEVSERFNLLMDRWYSTNQQPNS
;
A
#
# COMPACT_ATOMS: atom_id res chain seq x y z
N MET A 1 -2.83 22.21 -6.54
CA MET A 1 -3.49 22.76 -5.33
C MET A 1 -4.65 21.83 -4.98
N PHE A 2 -4.80 21.49 -3.71
CA PHE A 2 -5.87 20.60 -3.24
C PHE A 2 -7.13 21.40 -2.91
N GLU A 3 -8.29 20.85 -3.25
CA GLU A 3 -9.60 21.49 -3.06
C GLU A 3 -10.53 20.62 -2.22
N ILE A 4 -11.60 21.23 -1.70
CA ILE A 4 -12.66 20.50 -0.98
C ILE A 4 -13.29 19.48 -1.93
N ASN A 5 -13.54 18.29 -1.44
CA ASN A 5 -14.00 17.08 -2.13
C ASN A 5 -12.93 16.31 -2.92
N ASP A 6 -11.70 16.80 -3.02
CA ASP A 6 -10.61 15.99 -3.59
C ASP A 6 -10.39 14.73 -2.78
N ILE A 7 -10.04 13.67 -3.49
CA ILE A 7 -9.58 12.40 -2.89
C ILE A 7 -8.06 12.38 -2.95
N VAL A 8 -7.44 12.22 -1.80
CA VAL A 8 -6.00 12.34 -1.61
C VAL A 8 -5.45 11.20 -0.78
N MET A 9 -4.17 10.96 -0.90
CA MET A 9 -3.42 10.12 0.04
C MET A 9 -2.80 10.98 1.11
N TYR A 10 -3.15 10.72 2.36
CA TYR A 10 -2.43 11.24 3.52
C TYR A 10 -1.62 10.12 4.13
N LYS A 11 -0.31 10.17 3.99
CA LYS A 11 0.57 9.03 4.30
C LYS A 11 0.10 7.80 3.53
N PHE A 12 -0.47 6.81 4.21
CA PHE A 12 -0.99 5.59 3.58
C PHE A 12 -2.53 5.48 3.65
N VAL A 13 -3.21 6.58 3.95
CA VAL A 13 -4.67 6.57 4.12
C VAL A 13 -5.33 7.33 2.98
N VAL A 14 -6.30 6.70 2.32
CA VAL A 14 -7.12 7.34 1.30
C VAL A 14 -8.18 8.19 1.99
N CYS A 15 -8.15 9.49 1.75
CA CYS A 15 -9.02 10.45 2.41
C CYS A 15 -9.74 11.34 1.41
N LYS A 16 -10.89 11.86 1.82
CA LYS A 16 -11.59 12.95 1.15
C LYS A 16 -11.41 14.23 1.97
N ILE A 17 -11.08 15.32 1.29
CA ILE A 17 -11.02 16.64 1.92
C ILE A 17 -12.46 17.10 2.15
N LYS A 18 -12.87 17.27 3.40
CA LYS A 18 -14.24 17.66 3.77
C LYS A 18 -14.42 19.14 3.84
N GLU A 19 -13.53 19.81 4.52
CA GLU A 19 -13.59 21.26 4.73
C GLU A 19 -12.21 21.85 5.00
N SER A 20 -12.13 23.16 4.91
CA SER A 20 -11.01 23.93 5.38
C SER A 20 -11.50 24.94 6.41
N PHE A 21 -10.75 25.13 7.47
CA PHE A 21 -11.07 26.11 8.50
C PHE A 21 -9.82 26.76 9.07
N THR A 22 -10.01 27.89 9.74
CA THR A 22 -8.93 28.60 10.41
C THR A 22 -9.14 28.50 11.91
N ARG A 23 -8.13 28.05 12.65
CA ARG A 23 -8.17 28.08 14.11
C ARG A 23 -8.03 29.51 14.59
N SER A 24 -8.98 29.96 15.42
CA SER A 24 -9.02 31.32 15.96
C SER A 24 -7.81 31.66 16.83
N GLU A 25 -7.27 30.69 17.52
CA GLU A 25 -6.15 30.85 18.46
C GLU A 25 -4.80 31.05 17.74
N THR A 26 -4.53 30.26 16.73
CA THR A 26 -3.24 30.26 16.00
C THR A 26 -3.30 30.98 14.67
N LYS A 27 -4.49 31.33 14.16
CA LYS A 27 -4.75 31.83 12.81
C LYS A 27 -4.23 30.94 11.69
N GLU A 28 -3.90 29.70 12.02
CA GLU A 28 -3.41 28.71 11.07
C GLU A 28 -4.58 28.03 10.38
N LYS A 29 -4.43 27.81 9.07
CA LYS A 29 -5.43 27.12 8.25
C LYS A 29 -5.21 25.61 8.31
N TYR A 30 -6.32 24.86 8.39
CA TYR A 30 -6.36 23.41 8.44
C TYR A 30 -7.26 22.86 7.35
N PHE A 31 -6.93 21.66 6.87
CA PHE A 31 -7.87 20.78 6.19
C PHE A 31 -8.39 19.73 7.16
N SER A 32 -9.69 19.45 7.08
CA SER A 32 -10.32 18.28 7.69
C SER A 32 -10.42 17.20 6.63
N LEU A 33 -9.77 16.07 6.88
CA LEU A 33 -9.79 14.89 6.01
C LEU A 33 -10.63 13.80 6.66
N ARG A 34 -11.41 13.12 5.84
CA ARG A 34 -12.17 11.93 6.26
C ARG A 34 -11.67 10.71 5.51
N PRO A 35 -11.14 9.69 6.23
CA PRO A 35 -10.76 8.42 5.61
C PRO A 35 -11.97 7.78 4.90
N ILE A 36 -11.78 7.28 3.68
CA ILE A 36 -12.87 6.71 2.88
C ILE A 36 -13.36 5.40 3.48
N PHE A 37 -12.45 4.59 4.01
CA PHE A 37 -12.78 3.28 4.58
C PHE A 37 -13.04 3.31 6.09
N ASP A 38 -12.88 4.46 6.72
CA ASP A 38 -13.24 4.71 8.12
C ASP A 38 -13.89 6.09 8.26
N PRO A 39 -15.16 6.23 7.82
CA PRO A 39 -15.81 7.55 7.80
C PRO A 39 -16.10 8.15 9.19
N SER A 40 -15.94 7.36 10.25
CA SER A 40 -16.09 7.85 11.63
C SER A 40 -14.87 8.61 12.14
N SER A 41 -13.71 8.40 11.51
CA SER A 41 -12.46 9.08 11.86
C SER A 41 -12.34 10.43 11.14
N GLU A 42 -11.61 11.34 11.76
CA GLU A 42 -11.27 12.65 11.20
C GLU A 42 -9.79 12.94 11.41
N ILE A 43 -9.13 13.45 10.37
CA ILE A 43 -7.72 13.84 10.42
C ILE A 43 -7.63 15.33 10.13
N LEU A 44 -7.05 16.08 11.05
CA LEU A 44 -6.82 17.52 10.88
C LEU A 44 -5.36 17.78 10.52
N ILE A 45 -5.14 18.46 9.41
CA ILE A 45 -3.79 18.74 8.90
C ILE A 45 -3.60 20.24 8.72
N PRO A 46 -2.55 20.83 9.34
CA PRO A 46 -2.18 22.20 9.03
C PRO A 46 -1.80 22.35 7.55
N MET A 47 -2.31 23.39 6.90
CA MET A 47 -1.97 23.66 5.50
C MET A 47 -0.48 23.94 5.28
N SER A 48 0.23 24.37 6.30
CA SER A 48 1.68 24.55 6.27
C SER A 48 2.47 23.25 6.07
N ASN A 49 1.88 22.09 6.41
CA ASN A 49 2.52 20.78 6.33
C ASN A 49 1.99 19.88 5.19
N LEU A 50 1.26 20.44 4.23
CA LEU A 50 0.64 19.66 3.16
C LEU A 50 1.63 18.92 2.27
N SER A 51 2.76 19.55 1.97
CA SER A 51 3.71 19.04 0.99
C SER A 51 4.47 17.79 1.42
N SER A 52 4.55 17.51 2.73
CA SER A 52 5.35 16.40 3.24
C SER A 52 4.57 15.10 3.42
N ASN A 53 3.24 15.17 3.55
CA ASN A 53 2.44 14.00 3.93
C ASN A 53 1.22 13.74 3.06
N MET A 54 0.90 14.64 2.13
CA MET A 54 -0.28 14.55 1.30
C MET A 54 0.08 14.57 -0.18
N ARG A 55 -0.49 13.65 -0.95
CA ARG A 55 -0.29 13.56 -2.40
C ARG A 55 -1.59 13.16 -3.09
N ASN A 56 -1.62 13.35 -4.39
CA ASN A 56 -2.72 12.83 -5.20
C ASN A 56 -2.75 11.31 -5.19
N LEU A 57 -3.93 10.76 -5.41
CA LEU A 57 -4.12 9.34 -5.65
C LEU A 57 -3.37 8.93 -6.93
N ILE A 58 -2.90 7.69 -6.98
CA ILE A 58 -2.38 7.15 -8.25
C ILE A 58 -3.48 7.14 -9.30
N THR A 59 -3.09 7.32 -10.57
CA THR A 59 -4.04 7.28 -11.69
C THR A 59 -4.52 5.85 -11.95
N PRO A 60 -5.68 5.66 -12.61
CA PRO A 60 -6.12 4.32 -13.04
C PRO A 60 -5.09 3.61 -13.92
N GLU A 61 -4.39 4.35 -14.79
CA GLU A 61 -3.32 3.83 -15.63
C GLU A 61 -2.18 3.27 -14.78
N LYS A 62 -1.76 4.01 -13.76
CA LYS A 62 -0.72 3.57 -12.83
C LYS A 62 -1.15 2.34 -12.04
N ALA A 63 -2.40 2.31 -11.58
CA ALA A 63 -2.95 1.15 -10.88
C ALA A 63 -2.94 -0.11 -11.76
N ASN A 64 -3.31 0.01 -13.04
CA ASN A 64 -3.23 -1.09 -14.00
C ASN A 64 -1.79 -1.52 -14.27
N GLU A 65 -0.85 -0.59 -14.37
CA GLU A 65 0.57 -0.90 -14.49
C GLU A 65 1.09 -1.77 -13.35
N LEU A 66 0.61 -1.55 -12.12
CA LEU A 66 1.00 -2.36 -10.95
C LEU A 66 0.56 -3.83 -11.11
N PHE A 67 -0.62 -4.08 -11.66
CA PHE A 67 -1.03 -5.44 -12.00
C PHE A 67 -0.16 -6.05 -13.10
N ASP A 68 0.08 -5.30 -14.16
CA ASP A 68 0.86 -5.76 -15.32
C ASP A 68 2.31 -6.08 -14.96
N MET A 69 2.92 -5.30 -14.07
CA MET A 69 4.31 -5.51 -13.66
C MET A 69 4.51 -6.62 -12.62
N PHE A 70 3.43 -7.08 -11.97
CA PHE A 70 3.54 -7.97 -10.81
C PHE A 70 4.29 -9.27 -11.11
N GLU A 71 3.99 -9.91 -12.22
CA GLU A 71 4.64 -11.19 -12.57
C GLU A 71 6.14 -11.02 -12.85
N SER A 72 6.53 -9.91 -13.49
CA SER A 72 7.93 -9.60 -13.81
C SER A 72 8.70 -8.96 -12.65
N LEU A 73 8.00 -8.51 -11.61
CA LEU A 73 8.62 -7.84 -10.48
C LEU A 73 9.50 -8.81 -9.70
N GLU A 74 10.77 -8.45 -9.54
CA GLU A 74 11.72 -9.28 -8.78
C GLU A 74 11.41 -9.25 -7.29
N ILE A 75 11.49 -10.42 -6.66
CA ILE A 75 11.37 -10.52 -5.19
C ILE A 75 12.66 -10.01 -4.53
N ILE A 76 12.56 -9.62 -3.28
CA ILE A 76 13.71 -9.20 -2.49
C ILE A 76 14.52 -10.45 -2.14
N ASP A 77 15.70 -10.56 -2.73
CA ASP A 77 16.64 -11.67 -2.48
C ASP A 77 17.69 -11.25 -1.46
N LYS A 78 17.33 -11.38 -0.19
CA LYS A 78 18.21 -11.10 0.94
C LYS A 78 18.09 -12.21 1.99
N PRO A 79 19.18 -12.51 2.71
CA PRO A 79 19.10 -13.42 3.85
C PRO A 79 18.05 -12.97 4.87
N THR A 80 17.39 -13.91 5.50
CA THR A 80 16.32 -13.62 6.49
C THR A 80 16.74 -12.61 7.56
N LYS A 81 18.01 -12.63 7.93
CA LYS A 81 18.60 -11.72 8.90
C LYS A 81 18.49 -10.24 8.48
N PHE A 82 18.52 -9.96 7.18
CA PHE A 82 18.54 -8.59 6.63
C PHE A 82 17.25 -8.19 5.93
N ILE A 83 16.35 -9.12 5.66
CA ILE A 83 15.18 -8.86 4.82
C ILE A 83 14.23 -7.84 5.45
N GLU A 84 14.10 -7.83 6.77
CA GLU A 84 13.22 -6.88 7.46
C GLU A 84 13.65 -5.43 7.24
N SER A 85 14.95 -5.16 7.17
CA SER A 85 15.45 -3.82 6.87
C SER A 85 15.06 -3.37 5.47
N GLU A 86 15.01 -4.29 4.50
CA GLU A 86 14.54 -4.01 3.15
C GLU A 86 13.03 -3.71 3.12
N TYR A 87 12.24 -4.43 3.91
CA TYR A 87 10.81 -4.14 4.06
C TYR A 87 10.57 -2.74 4.62
N ARG A 88 11.31 -2.35 5.65
CA ARG A 88 11.22 -1.01 6.23
C ARG A 88 11.60 0.09 5.25
N LYS A 89 12.66 -0.11 4.47
CA LYS A 89 13.06 0.82 3.40
C LYS A 89 11.95 1.01 2.37
N ALA A 90 11.32 -0.08 1.96
CA ALA A 90 10.21 -0.04 1.02
C ALA A 90 9.02 0.78 1.56
N ILE A 91 8.68 0.60 2.83
CA ILE A 91 7.60 1.36 3.47
C ILE A 91 7.97 2.84 3.58
N VAL A 92 9.21 3.15 3.95
CA VAL A 92 9.70 4.54 4.05
C VAL A 92 9.70 5.23 2.69
N SER A 93 9.96 4.49 1.59
CA SER A 93 9.93 5.06 0.23
C SER A 93 8.54 5.55 -0.17
N THR A 94 7.48 4.99 0.40
CA THR A 94 6.07 5.27 0.08
C THR A 94 5.66 5.00 -1.37
N GLN A 95 6.55 4.40 -2.17
CA GLN A 95 6.27 4.11 -3.58
C GLN A 95 5.43 2.85 -3.73
N PRO A 96 4.39 2.87 -4.57
CA PRO A 96 3.54 1.69 -4.79
C PRO A 96 4.31 0.45 -5.24
N GLU A 97 5.31 0.63 -6.11
CA GLU A 97 6.14 -0.47 -6.62
C GLU A 97 6.93 -1.16 -5.50
N ASP A 98 7.46 -0.37 -4.57
CA ASP A 98 8.23 -0.91 -3.45
C ASP A 98 7.35 -1.67 -2.48
N LEU A 99 6.15 -1.16 -2.20
CA LEU A 99 5.15 -1.87 -1.40
C LEU A 99 4.72 -3.18 -2.08
N LEU A 100 4.51 -3.14 -3.38
CA LEU A 100 4.13 -4.32 -4.16
C LEU A 100 5.23 -5.39 -4.14
N LYS A 101 6.48 -4.96 -4.17
CA LYS A 101 7.63 -5.86 -4.06
C LYS A 101 7.69 -6.59 -2.72
N VAL A 102 7.38 -5.88 -1.62
CA VAL A 102 7.25 -6.50 -0.29
C VAL A 102 6.08 -7.50 -0.27
N ILE A 103 4.95 -7.14 -0.84
CA ILE A 103 3.77 -8.02 -0.93
C ILE A 103 4.12 -9.32 -1.66
N LYS A 104 4.73 -9.22 -2.82
CA LYS A 104 5.14 -10.39 -3.60
C LYS A 104 6.16 -11.26 -2.85
N THR A 105 7.17 -10.62 -2.28
CA THR A 105 8.23 -11.32 -1.54
C THR A 105 7.67 -12.06 -0.33
N THR A 106 6.85 -11.41 0.48
CA THR A 106 6.25 -12.02 1.68
C THR A 106 5.31 -13.17 1.32
N LYS A 107 4.47 -13.02 0.30
CA LYS A 107 3.61 -14.09 -0.20
C LYS A 107 4.42 -15.31 -0.65
N CYS A 108 5.49 -15.07 -1.40
CA CYS A 108 6.38 -16.12 -1.87
C CYS A 108 7.01 -16.88 -0.68
N ARG A 109 7.54 -16.16 0.30
CA ARG A 109 8.20 -16.75 1.47
C ARG A 109 7.23 -17.53 2.35
N ILE A 110 6.03 -17.04 2.55
CA ILE A 110 5.00 -17.73 3.33
C ILE A 110 4.59 -19.04 2.62
N GLN A 111 4.44 -19.01 1.31
CA GLN A 111 4.03 -20.16 0.52
C GLN A 111 5.12 -21.25 0.42
N GLU A 112 6.38 -20.85 0.31
CA GLU A 112 7.52 -21.79 0.21
C GLU A 112 7.81 -22.55 1.50
N LYS A 113 7.55 -21.94 2.65
CA LYS A 113 7.93 -22.50 3.95
C LYS A 113 6.80 -22.43 4.97
N PRO A 114 5.66 -23.07 4.70
CA PRO A 114 4.49 -22.95 5.58
C PRO A 114 4.72 -23.50 7.00
N ASN A 115 5.68 -24.43 7.17
CA ASN A 115 5.93 -25.12 8.44
C ASN A 115 7.28 -24.80 9.08
N LEU A 116 8.11 -23.96 8.45
CA LEU A 116 9.45 -23.64 8.93
C LEU A 116 9.44 -22.33 9.72
N HIS A 117 9.50 -22.43 11.04
CA HIS A 117 9.62 -21.32 11.98
C HIS A 117 8.42 -20.36 12.00
N LEU A 118 7.46 -20.65 12.84
CA LEU A 118 6.28 -19.83 13.13
C LEU A 118 6.59 -18.33 13.26
N ARG A 119 7.70 -17.95 13.87
CA ARG A 119 8.10 -16.54 14.03
C ARG A 119 8.47 -15.85 12.73
N ARG A 120 9.04 -16.55 11.75
CA ARG A 120 9.36 -15.98 10.43
C ARG A 120 8.10 -15.74 9.62
N ASN A 121 7.17 -16.73 9.67
CA ASN A 121 5.88 -16.58 9.00
C ASN A 121 5.04 -15.48 9.62
N GLU A 122 5.12 -15.29 10.93
CA GLU A 122 4.44 -14.17 11.60
C GLU A 122 4.96 -12.80 11.13
N LYS A 123 6.28 -12.60 11.04
CA LYS A 123 6.85 -11.35 10.54
C LYS A 123 6.45 -11.08 9.10
N ASP A 124 6.64 -12.04 8.24
CA ASP A 124 6.24 -11.91 6.83
C ASP A 124 4.74 -11.64 6.71
N ALA A 125 3.90 -12.31 7.49
CA ALA A 125 2.46 -12.08 7.51
C ALA A 125 2.10 -10.66 8.01
N GLN A 126 2.80 -10.14 9.00
CA GLN A 126 2.58 -8.78 9.50
C GLN A 126 2.95 -7.72 8.46
N TYR A 127 4.10 -7.87 7.80
CA TYR A 127 4.51 -6.95 6.74
C TYR A 127 3.60 -7.05 5.52
N LEU A 128 3.18 -8.26 5.16
CA LEU A 128 2.22 -8.48 4.09
C LEU A 128 0.91 -7.74 4.37
N SER A 129 0.31 -7.97 5.53
CA SER A 129 -0.93 -7.31 5.93
C SER A 129 -0.80 -5.79 5.92
N ARG A 130 0.30 -5.27 6.46
CA ARG A 130 0.57 -3.83 6.49
C ARG A 130 0.69 -3.23 5.09
N CYS A 131 1.46 -3.85 4.21
CA CYS A 131 1.64 -3.34 2.85
C CYS A 131 0.36 -3.45 2.01
N GLU A 132 -0.45 -4.50 2.21
CA GLU A 132 -1.77 -4.61 1.60
C GLU A 132 -2.70 -3.48 2.07
N GLU A 133 -2.74 -3.21 3.36
CA GLU A 133 -3.53 -2.10 3.93
C GLU A 133 -3.10 -0.73 3.40
N TYR A 134 -1.82 -0.55 3.08
CA TYR A 134 -1.31 0.70 2.53
C TYR A 134 -1.56 0.85 1.03
N LEU A 135 -1.53 -0.23 0.27
CA LEU A 135 -1.58 -0.17 -1.20
C LEU A 135 -2.96 -0.48 -1.77
N TYR A 136 -3.64 -1.51 -1.29
CA TYR A 136 -4.88 -1.99 -1.90
C TYR A 136 -6.03 -0.97 -1.86
N PRO A 137 -6.24 -0.22 -0.77
CA PRO A 137 -7.27 0.82 -0.76
C PRO A 137 -7.06 1.89 -1.82
N GLU A 138 -5.83 2.31 -2.05
CA GLU A 138 -5.50 3.30 -3.08
C GLU A 138 -5.84 2.78 -4.49
N ILE A 139 -5.44 1.55 -4.80
CA ILE A 139 -5.77 0.90 -6.08
C ILE A 139 -7.28 0.77 -6.24
N ALA A 140 -7.97 0.32 -5.19
CA ALA A 140 -9.42 0.14 -5.20
C ALA A 140 -10.16 1.44 -5.54
N VAL A 141 -9.81 2.53 -4.87
CA VAL A 141 -10.43 3.85 -5.12
C VAL A 141 -10.06 4.37 -6.50
N SER A 142 -8.80 4.23 -6.91
CA SER A 142 -8.33 4.68 -8.23
C SER A 142 -9.08 3.98 -9.38
N LEU A 143 -9.33 2.68 -9.25
CA LEU A 143 -10.02 1.88 -10.28
C LEU A 143 -11.54 1.79 -10.11
N GLY A 144 -12.08 2.28 -9.00
CA GLY A 144 -13.52 2.17 -8.70
C GLY A 144 -13.97 0.72 -8.46
N ILE A 145 -13.09 -0.09 -7.85
CA ILE A 145 -13.37 -1.49 -7.47
C ILE A 145 -13.22 -1.67 -5.95
N THR A 146 -13.60 -2.83 -5.45
CA THR A 146 -13.47 -3.13 -4.02
C THR A 146 -12.04 -3.54 -3.65
N ILE A 147 -11.68 -3.41 -2.38
CA ILE A 147 -10.40 -3.91 -1.86
C ILE A 147 -10.29 -5.44 -2.07
N ASP A 148 -11.39 -6.17 -1.90
CA ASP A 148 -11.42 -7.62 -2.12
C ASP A 148 -11.12 -7.97 -3.58
N GLU A 149 -11.65 -7.21 -4.55
CA GLU A 149 -11.34 -7.40 -5.97
C GLU A 149 -9.85 -7.14 -6.27
N VAL A 150 -9.25 -6.14 -5.64
CA VAL A 150 -7.80 -5.90 -5.75
C VAL A 150 -7.02 -7.08 -5.22
N SER A 151 -7.37 -7.55 -4.03
CA SER A 151 -6.73 -8.70 -3.38
C SER A 151 -6.85 -9.98 -4.23
N GLU A 152 -8.03 -10.26 -4.76
CA GLU A 152 -8.26 -11.41 -5.64
C GLU A 152 -7.39 -11.36 -6.90
N ARG A 153 -7.28 -10.21 -7.56
CA ARG A 153 -6.45 -10.04 -8.74
C ARG A 153 -4.98 -10.34 -8.47
N PHE A 154 -4.43 -9.82 -7.37
CA PHE A 154 -3.04 -10.10 -7.00
C PHE A 154 -2.84 -11.55 -6.59
N ASN A 155 -3.80 -12.17 -5.92
CA ASN A 155 -3.73 -13.58 -5.58
C ASN A 155 -3.70 -14.47 -6.83
N LEU A 156 -4.53 -14.18 -7.83
CA LEU A 156 -4.52 -14.90 -9.12
C LEU A 156 -3.20 -14.73 -9.85
N LEU A 157 -2.63 -13.52 -9.85
CA LEU A 157 -1.31 -13.26 -10.46
C LEU A 157 -0.20 -14.00 -9.70
N MET A 158 -0.29 -14.06 -8.38
CA MET A 158 0.66 -14.81 -7.56
C MET A 158 0.60 -16.31 -7.85
N ASP A 159 -0.59 -16.87 -7.93
CA ASP A 159 -0.80 -18.28 -8.25
C ASP A 159 -0.25 -18.62 -9.64
N ARG A 160 -0.47 -17.76 -10.62
CA ARG A 160 0.07 -17.91 -11.98
C ARG A 160 1.60 -17.86 -11.98
N TRP A 161 2.17 -16.86 -11.33
CA TRP A 161 3.62 -16.71 -11.21
C TRP A 161 4.24 -17.93 -10.52
N TYR A 162 3.63 -18.37 -9.44
CA TYR A 162 4.11 -19.49 -8.65
C TYR A 162 4.09 -20.80 -9.45
N SER A 163 3.01 -21.07 -10.16
CA SER A 163 2.88 -22.24 -11.03
C SER A 163 3.93 -22.27 -12.14
N THR A 164 4.29 -21.11 -12.68
CA THR A 164 5.28 -20.98 -13.76
C THR A 164 6.70 -21.15 -13.24
N ASN A 165 7.01 -20.65 -12.04
CA ASN A 165 8.38 -20.59 -11.51
C ASN A 165 8.74 -21.77 -10.58
N GLN A 166 7.77 -22.58 -10.18
CA GLN A 166 7.95 -23.75 -9.30
C GLN A 166 7.95 -25.09 -10.05
N GLN A 167 7.98 -25.07 -11.38
CA GLN A 167 8.11 -26.33 -12.11
C GLN A 167 9.46 -26.95 -11.80
N PRO A 168 9.48 -28.22 -11.36
CA PRO A 168 10.75 -28.89 -11.09
C PRO A 168 11.56 -28.91 -12.38
N ASN A 169 12.81 -28.50 -12.29
CA ASN A 169 13.78 -28.74 -13.35
C ASN A 169 13.85 -30.24 -13.57
N SER A 170 13.19 -30.71 -14.62
CA SER A 170 13.31 -32.10 -15.08
C SER A 170 14.68 -32.33 -15.70
#